data_57da8ac39b86f9c3f4c3c478c632b6ae
#
_entry.id   57da8ac39b86f9c3f4c3c478c632b6ae
#
_cell.length_a   1.000
_cell.length_b   1.000
_cell.length_c   1.000
_cell.angle_alpha   90.00
_cell.angle_beta   90.00
_cell.angle_gamma   90.00
#
_symmetry.space_group_name_H-M   'P 1'
#
loop_
_entity.id
_entity.type
_entity.pdbx_description
1 polymer ?
#
loop_
_entity_poly.entity_id
_entity_poly.type
_entity_poly.pdbx_seq_one_letter_code
_entity_poly.pdbx_strand_id
1 'polypeptide(L)'
;MKARLVLTAAVMIMLAGPALAQSKEAIQKLNDEWAAAFNKGDAGAVAALYTADAYVLPPGAPMVKGRADIQKFWAGAMQHHGDIKLTTLGVKPLGPDAAREIGTAIFRTKGANPQDEALKYAVVWQREDGQWKLLQDIWNMDK
;
A
#
# COMPACT_ATOMS: atom_id res chain seq x y z
N MET A 1 25.20 -28.23 54.65
CA MET A 1 24.02 -27.99 53.80
C MET A 1 24.25 -26.77 52.92
N LYS A 2 24.47 -26.93 51.63
CA LYS A 2 24.66 -25.81 50.69
C LYS A 2 23.36 -25.66 49.89
N ALA A 3 22.58 -24.59 50.16
CA ALA A 3 21.38 -24.27 49.39
C ALA A 3 21.81 -23.70 48.03
N ARG A 4 21.38 -24.38 46.95
CA ARG A 4 21.53 -23.86 45.58
C ARG A 4 20.30 -23.00 45.25
N LEU A 5 20.55 -21.71 45.08
CA LEU A 5 19.57 -20.75 44.61
C LEU A 5 19.42 -20.92 43.08
N VAL A 6 18.29 -21.44 42.63
CA VAL A 6 17.97 -21.53 41.20
C VAL A 6 17.31 -20.21 40.80
N LEU A 7 18.05 -19.39 40.08
CA LEU A 7 17.54 -18.13 39.52
C LEU A 7 16.81 -18.44 38.20
N THR A 8 15.51 -18.51 38.23
CA THR A 8 14.66 -18.63 37.01
C THR A 8 14.55 -17.27 36.36
N ALA A 9 15.29 -17.05 35.28
CA ALA A 9 15.13 -15.87 34.45
C ALA A 9 13.85 -16.03 33.62
N ALA A 10 12.81 -15.25 33.96
CA ALA A 10 11.61 -15.13 33.16
C ALA A 10 11.95 -14.29 31.91
N VAL A 11 12.05 -14.94 30.75
CA VAL A 11 12.14 -14.26 29.46
C VAL A 11 10.76 -13.69 29.13
N MET A 12 10.58 -12.38 29.35
CA MET A 12 9.42 -11.66 28.86
C MET A 12 9.57 -11.51 27.34
N ILE A 13 8.95 -12.39 26.57
CA ILE A 13 8.73 -12.19 25.14
C ILE A 13 7.66 -11.11 24.99
N MET A 14 8.10 -9.88 24.73
CA MET A 14 7.19 -8.83 24.28
C MET A 14 6.71 -9.21 22.87
N LEU A 15 5.53 -9.81 22.81
CA LEU A 15 4.75 -9.92 21.58
C LEU A 15 4.27 -8.50 21.23
N ALA A 16 5.05 -7.77 20.42
CA ALA A 16 4.54 -6.60 19.74
C ALA A 16 3.39 -7.07 18.83
N GLY A 17 2.18 -6.80 19.26
CA GLY A 17 0.98 -7.33 18.62
C GLY A 17 0.81 -6.85 17.19
N PRO A 18 0.12 -7.58 16.33
CA PRO A 18 -0.15 -7.25 14.92
C PRO A 18 -0.95 -5.94 14.72
N ALA A 19 -1.47 -5.36 15.80
CA ALA A 19 -2.32 -4.17 15.76
C ALA A 19 -1.64 -2.90 15.24
N LEU A 20 -0.33 -2.73 15.44
CA LEU A 20 0.39 -1.54 14.96
C LEU A 20 0.67 -1.58 13.47
N ALA A 21 0.87 -2.77 12.89
CA ALA A 21 1.18 -2.91 11.47
C ALA A 21 -0.04 -2.69 10.54
N GLN A 22 -1.27 -2.73 11.09
CA GLN A 22 -2.53 -2.50 10.37
C GLN A 22 -3.19 -1.18 10.80
N SER A 23 -2.44 -0.28 11.41
CA SER A 23 -2.97 1.03 11.79
C SER A 23 -3.09 1.93 10.56
N LYS A 24 -3.97 2.92 10.66
CA LYS A 24 -4.13 3.95 9.63
C LYS A 24 -2.80 4.65 9.31
N GLU A 25 -2.01 4.95 10.34
CA GLU A 25 -0.71 5.63 10.23
C GLU A 25 0.32 4.75 9.51
N ALA A 26 0.35 3.44 9.81
CA ALA A 26 1.25 2.50 9.15
C ALA A 26 0.92 2.34 7.66
N ILE A 27 -0.36 2.23 7.31
CA ILE A 27 -0.81 2.15 5.92
C ILE A 27 -0.58 3.48 5.20
N GLN A 28 -0.85 4.62 5.83
CA GLN A 28 -0.54 5.92 5.23
C GLN A 28 0.94 6.05 4.85
N LYS A 29 1.84 5.58 5.70
CA LYS A 29 3.28 5.57 5.39
C LYS A 29 3.61 4.77 4.13
N LEU A 30 2.98 3.60 3.95
CA LEU A 30 3.15 2.80 2.72
C LEU A 30 2.58 3.52 1.49
N ASN A 31 1.48 4.23 1.63
CA ASN A 31 0.92 5.08 0.57
C ASN A 31 1.85 6.25 0.24
N ASP A 32 2.51 6.84 1.23
CA ASP A 32 3.50 7.90 1.01
C ASP A 32 4.73 7.37 0.25
N GLU A 33 5.17 6.15 0.55
CA GLU A 33 6.25 5.46 -0.20
C GLU A 33 5.84 5.20 -1.65
N TRP A 34 4.61 4.70 -1.86
CA TRP A 34 4.04 4.47 -3.19
C TRP A 34 3.96 5.79 -3.99
N ALA A 35 3.42 6.85 -3.39
CA ALA A 35 3.31 8.15 -4.04
C ALA A 35 4.69 8.76 -4.36
N ALA A 36 5.65 8.62 -3.46
CA ALA A 36 7.01 9.09 -3.69
C ALA A 36 7.68 8.37 -4.87
N ALA A 37 7.51 7.04 -4.99
CA ALA A 37 8.02 6.26 -6.13
C ALA A 37 7.32 6.67 -7.43
N PHE A 38 6.00 6.82 -7.44
CA PHE A 38 5.22 7.27 -8.58
C PHE A 38 5.68 8.65 -9.07
N ASN A 39 5.80 9.61 -8.17
CA ASN A 39 6.19 10.99 -8.48
C ASN A 39 7.63 11.10 -9.02
N LYS A 40 8.50 10.13 -8.66
CA LYS A 40 9.85 10.00 -9.24
C LYS A 40 9.86 9.33 -10.62
N GLY A 41 8.75 8.76 -11.06
CA GLY A 41 8.67 7.97 -12.29
C GLY A 41 9.26 6.56 -12.15
N ASP A 42 9.42 6.04 -10.94
CA ASP A 42 9.97 4.72 -10.67
C ASP A 42 8.86 3.66 -10.61
N ALA A 43 8.43 3.20 -11.78
CA ALA A 43 7.42 2.17 -11.91
C ALA A 43 7.84 0.82 -11.32
N GLY A 44 9.14 0.53 -11.26
CA GLY A 44 9.68 -0.67 -10.64
C GLY A 44 9.48 -0.64 -9.12
N ALA A 45 9.81 0.49 -8.49
CA ALA A 45 9.58 0.69 -7.06
C ALA A 45 8.09 0.64 -6.70
N VAL A 46 7.21 1.25 -7.52
CA VAL A 46 5.75 1.14 -7.34
C VAL A 46 5.31 -0.31 -7.42
N ALA A 47 5.71 -1.05 -8.46
CA ALA A 47 5.33 -2.44 -8.64
C ALA A 47 5.83 -3.37 -7.51
N ALA A 48 6.96 -3.06 -6.90
CA ALA A 48 7.52 -3.81 -5.77
C ALA A 48 6.63 -3.76 -4.51
N LEU A 49 5.74 -2.77 -4.41
CA LEU A 49 4.76 -2.65 -3.31
C LEU A 49 3.52 -3.54 -3.52
N TYR A 50 3.40 -4.22 -4.65
CA TYR A 50 2.32 -5.17 -4.93
C TYR A 50 2.78 -6.62 -4.69
N THR A 51 1.82 -7.50 -4.35
CA THR A 51 2.09 -8.95 -4.34
C THR A 51 2.38 -9.47 -5.74
N ALA A 52 2.97 -10.67 -5.86
CA ALA A 52 3.31 -11.22 -7.17
C ALA A 52 2.08 -11.47 -8.06
N ASP A 53 0.94 -11.78 -7.44
CA ASP A 53 -0.34 -12.11 -8.09
C ASP A 53 -1.40 -11.00 -8.00
N ALA A 54 -0.99 -9.79 -7.60
CA ALA A 54 -1.89 -8.65 -7.40
C ALA A 54 -2.73 -8.30 -8.62
N TYR A 55 -3.84 -7.64 -8.34
CA TYR A 55 -4.73 -7.09 -9.37
C TYR A 55 -4.85 -5.58 -9.23
N VAL A 56 -4.78 -4.87 -10.35
CA VAL A 56 -5.11 -3.45 -10.50
C VAL A 56 -6.33 -3.36 -11.41
N LEU A 57 -7.37 -2.66 -10.95
CA LEU A 57 -8.66 -2.52 -11.61
C LEU A 57 -8.92 -1.04 -11.97
N PRO A 58 -8.33 -0.55 -13.07
CA PRO A 58 -8.47 0.83 -13.46
C PRO A 58 -9.86 1.13 -14.01
N PRO A 59 -10.42 2.34 -13.76
CA PRO A 59 -11.70 2.71 -14.35
C PRO A 59 -11.60 2.82 -15.87
N GLY A 60 -12.58 2.22 -16.57
CA GLY A 60 -12.67 2.31 -18.03
C GLY A 60 -11.59 1.57 -18.82
N ALA A 61 -10.79 0.73 -18.17
CA ALA A 61 -9.73 -0.06 -18.81
C ALA A 61 -9.75 -1.52 -18.32
N PRO A 62 -9.13 -2.44 -19.08
CA PRO A 62 -9.01 -3.84 -18.66
C PRO A 62 -8.28 -3.99 -17.33
N MET A 63 -8.65 -5.00 -16.57
CA MET A 63 -7.96 -5.44 -15.37
C MET A 63 -6.51 -5.85 -15.67
N VAL A 64 -5.58 -5.44 -14.81
CA VAL A 64 -4.16 -5.76 -14.90
C VAL A 64 -3.80 -6.76 -13.81
N LYS A 65 -3.09 -7.83 -14.14
CA LYS A 65 -2.73 -8.88 -13.21
C LYS A 65 -1.23 -9.11 -13.17
N GLY A 66 -0.71 -9.20 -11.94
CA GLY A 66 0.67 -9.58 -11.68
C GLY A 66 1.65 -8.41 -11.78
N ARG A 67 2.71 -8.50 -11.00
CA ARG A 67 3.67 -7.40 -10.77
C ARG A 67 4.29 -6.84 -12.06
N ALA A 68 4.64 -7.72 -13.03
CA ALA A 68 5.29 -7.27 -14.26
C ALA A 68 4.36 -6.40 -15.14
N ASP A 69 3.08 -6.77 -15.26
CA ASP A 69 2.12 -5.99 -16.04
C ASP A 69 1.64 -4.75 -15.27
N ILE A 70 1.57 -4.82 -13.94
CA ILE A 70 1.34 -3.66 -13.06
C ILE A 70 2.46 -2.63 -13.23
N GLN A 71 3.73 -3.05 -13.33
CA GLN A 71 4.84 -2.14 -13.61
C GLN A 71 4.67 -1.42 -14.94
N LYS A 72 4.30 -2.14 -16.00
CA LYS A 72 4.06 -1.54 -17.32
C LYS A 72 2.88 -0.55 -17.30
N PHE A 73 1.80 -0.92 -16.59
CA PHE A 73 0.63 -0.07 -16.42
C PHE A 73 1.01 1.26 -15.75
N TRP A 74 1.71 1.22 -14.62
CA TRP A 74 2.11 2.42 -13.90
C TRP A 74 3.15 3.24 -14.67
N ALA A 75 4.07 2.59 -15.41
CA ALA A 75 5.00 3.29 -16.29
C ALA A 75 4.26 4.11 -17.36
N GLY A 76 3.16 3.57 -17.91
CA GLY A 76 2.28 4.30 -18.83
C GLY A 76 1.56 5.45 -18.16
N ALA A 77 0.97 5.22 -16.98
CA ALA A 77 0.25 6.25 -16.22
C ALA A 77 1.15 7.45 -15.86
N MET A 78 2.39 7.20 -15.50
CA MET A 78 3.39 8.22 -15.15
C MET A 78 3.74 9.17 -16.32
N GLN A 79 3.47 8.79 -17.58
CA GLN A 79 3.64 9.68 -18.71
C GLN A 79 2.61 10.82 -18.73
N HIS A 80 1.44 10.57 -18.16
CA HIS A 80 0.28 11.47 -18.23
C HIS A 80 -0.08 12.11 -16.89
N HIS A 81 0.40 11.56 -15.79
CA HIS A 81 0.06 11.99 -14.43
C HIS A 81 1.32 12.14 -13.57
N GLY A 82 1.21 13.01 -12.56
CA GLY A 82 2.23 13.24 -11.54
C GLY A 82 1.63 13.93 -10.32
N ASP A 83 2.50 14.34 -9.40
CA ASP A 83 2.15 15.05 -8.16
C ASP A 83 1.03 14.34 -7.37
N ILE A 84 1.03 12.99 -7.40
CA ILE A 84 0.03 12.20 -6.71
C ILE A 84 0.22 12.30 -5.19
N LYS A 85 -0.90 12.45 -4.49
CA LYS A 85 -1.00 12.41 -3.04
C LYS A 85 -2.13 11.50 -2.64
N LEU A 86 -1.83 10.50 -1.84
CA LEU A 86 -2.79 9.55 -1.28
C LEU A 86 -3.15 9.93 0.16
N THR A 87 -4.40 9.77 0.53
CA THR A 87 -4.88 10.02 1.89
C THR A 87 -5.71 8.83 2.36
N THR A 88 -5.19 8.09 3.33
CA THR A 88 -5.90 7.00 3.99
C THR A 88 -7.04 7.55 4.84
N LEU A 89 -8.28 7.20 4.55
CA LEU A 89 -9.45 7.59 5.35
C LEU A 89 -9.73 6.58 6.46
N GLY A 90 -9.62 5.29 6.16
CA GLY A 90 -9.87 4.24 7.13
C GLY A 90 -9.24 2.91 6.75
N VAL A 91 -8.81 2.18 7.77
CA VAL A 91 -8.26 0.83 7.66
C VAL A 91 -9.07 -0.12 8.51
N LYS A 92 -9.40 -1.29 7.97
CA LYS A 92 -10.08 -2.36 8.70
C LYS A 92 -9.27 -3.65 8.57
N PRO A 93 -8.76 -4.21 9.68
CA PRO A 93 -8.17 -5.54 9.68
C PRO A 93 -9.16 -6.60 9.17
N LEU A 94 -8.69 -7.52 8.34
CA LEU A 94 -9.43 -8.67 7.81
C LEU A 94 -8.83 -10.00 8.30
N GLY A 95 -8.03 -9.95 9.34
CA GLY A 95 -7.28 -11.06 9.91
C GLY A 95 -5.85 -10.64 10.22
N PRO A 96 -4.97 -11.55 10.63
CA PRO A 96 -3.60 -11.21 11.03
C PRO A 96 -2.73 -10.73 9.85
N ASP A 97 -3.04 -11.16 8.63
CA ASP A 97 -2.21 -10.95 7.44
C ASP A 97 -2.94 -10.22 6.30
N ALA A 98 -4.13 -9.64 6.57
CA ALA A 98 -4.88 -8.89 5.59
C ALA A 98 -5.56 -7.66 6.18
N ALA A 99 -5.67 -6.58 5.41
CA ALA A 99 -6.40 -5.38 5.76
C ALA A 99 -7.06 -4.77 4.53
N ARG A 100 -8.22 -4.14 4.74
CA ARG A 100 -8.86 -3.29 3.74
C ARG A 100 -8.62 -1.83 4.10
N GLU A 101 -8.28 -1.05 3.11
CA GLU A 101 -8.20 0.41 3.20
C GLU A 101 -9.25 1.07 2.31
N ILE A 102 -9.75 2.22 2.74
CA ILE A 102 -10.48 3.21 1.95
C ILE A 102 -9.71 4.51 2.00
N GLY A 103 -9.54 5.15 0.86
CA GLY A 103 -8.84 6.41 0.77
C GLY A 103 -9.26 7.28 -0.40
N THR A 104 -8.63 8.44 -0.48
CA THR A 104 -8.75 9.38 -1.60
C THR A 104 -7.37 9.73 -2.13
N ALA A 105 -7.30 10.12 -3.39
CA ALA A 105 -6.09 10.68 -3.95
C ALA A 105 -6.38 11.90 -4.80
N ILE A 106 -5.39 12.77 -4.90
CA ILE A 106 -5.33 13.85 -5.86
C ILE A 106 -4.09 13.63 -6.71
N PHE A 107 -4.21 13.77 -8.01
CA PHE A 107 -3.09 13.75 -8.94
C PHE A 107 -3.24 14.83 -9.98
N ARG A 108 -2.12 15.22 -10.57
CA ARG A 108 -2.08 16.27 -11.58
C ARG A 108 -1.84 15.68 -12.96
N THR A 109 -2.67 16.04 -13.92
CA THR A 109 -2.42 15.68 -15.32
C THR A 109 -1.21 16.44 -15.85
N LYS A 110 -0.45 15.81 -16.74
CA LYS A 110 0.69 16.43 -17.46
C LYS A 110 0.22 16.94 -18.82
N GLY A 111 0.83 18.00 -19.30
CA GLY A 111 0.52 18.57 -20.63
C GLY A 111 0.43 20.09 -20.58
N ALA A 112 -0.14 20.69 -21.65
CA ALA A 112 -0.22 22.13 -21.82
C ALA A 112 -1.17 22.81 -20.81
N ASN A 113 -2.21 22.10 -20.35
CA ASN A 113 -3.21 22.58 -19.38
C ASN A 113 -3.35 21.58 -18.24
N PRO A 114 -2.39 21.51 -17.28
CA PRO A 114 -2.48 20.59 -16.16
C PRO A 114 -3.72 20.81 -15.30
N GLN A 115 -4.41 19.74 -14.93
CA GLN A 115 -5.59 19.76 -14.05
C GLN A 115 -5.34 18.86 -12.85
N ASP A 116 -5.86 19.26 -11.70
CA ASP A 116 -5.92 18.41 -10.53
C ASP A 116 -7.19 17.55 -10.64
N GLU A 117 -7.03 16.24 -10.49
CA GLU A 117 -8.12 15.26 -10.52
C GLU A 117 -8.17 14.53 -9.20
N ALA A 118 -9.39 14.35 -8.68
CA ALA A 118 -9.63 13.65 -7.45
C ALA A 118 -10.20 12.25 -7.72
N LEU A 119 -9.77 11.28 -6.96
CA LEU A 119 -10.29 9.93 -6.98
C LEU A 119 -10.51 9.39 -5.56
N LYS A 120 -11.34 8.37 -5.46
CA LYS A 120 -11.52 7.54 -4.28
C LYS A 120 -11.11 6.12 -4.59
N TYR A 121 -10.54 5.42 -3.62
CA TYR A 121 -10.05 4.07 -3.81
C TYR A 121 -10.41 3.14 -2.66
N ALA A 122 -10.43 1.86 -2.97
CA ALA A 122 -10.45 0.78 -2.01
C ALA A 122 -9.36 -0.22 -2.38
N VAL A 123 -8.52 -0.58 -1.41
CA VAL A 123 -7.45 -1.53 -1.63
C VAL A 123 -7.46 -2.62 -0.57
N VAL A 124 -6.94 -3.78 -0.92
CA VAL A 124 -6.65 -4.87 0.01
C VAL A 124 -5.14 -4.98 0.13
N TRP A 125 -4.68 -4.89 1.37
CA TRP A 125 -3.32 -5.15 1.77
C TRP A 125 -3.19 -6.58 2.27
N GLN A 126 -2.10 -7.23 1.90
CA GLN A 126 -1.71 -8.55 2.38
C GLN A 126 -0.28 -8.52 2.92
N ARG A 127 -0.04 -9.24 4.01
CA ARG A 127 1.31 -9.42 4.52
C ARG A 127 1.95 -10.62 3.81
N GLU A 128 3.09 -10.36 3.16
CA GLU A 128 3.91 -11.33 2.44
C GLU A 128 5.35 -11.18 2.96
N ASP A 129 5.92 -12.26 3.47
CA ASP A 129 7.29 -12.25 4.05
C ASP A 129 7.50 -11.13 5.11
N GLY A 130 6.51 -10.91 5.95
CA GLY A 130 6.53 -9.90 7.01
C GLY A 130 6.29 -8.46 6.54
N GLN A 131 6.10 -8.22 5.25
CA GLN A 131 5.85 -6.90 4.66
C GLN A 131 4.42 -6.77 4.14
N TRP A 132 3.82 -5.60 4.36
CA TRP A 132 2.51 -5.27 3.80
C TRP A 132 2.64 -4.89 2.33
N LYS A 133 1.86 -5.54 1.46
CA LYS A 133 1.82 -5.31 0.02
C LYS A 133 0.40 -5.21 -0.49
N LEU A 134 0.21 -4.47 -1.56
CA LEU A 134 -1.07 -4.36 -2.25
C LEU A 134 -1.40 -5.66 -2.98
N LEU A 135 -2.55 -6.26 -2.63
CA LEU A 135 -3.10 -7.44 -3.29
C LEU A 135 -4.13 -7.06 -4.35
N GLN A 136 -4.99 -6.09 -4.01
CA GLN A 136 -6.00 -5.56 -4.93
C GLN A 136 -6.04 -4.05 -4.82
N ASP A 137 -6.21 -3.38 -5.95
CA ASP A 137 -6.23 -1.95 -6.07
C ASP A 137 -7.30 -1.53 -7.08
N ILE A 138 -8.34 -0.84 -6.60
CA ILE A 138 -9.44 -0.33 -7.41
C ILE A 138 -9.73 1.12 -7.04
N TRP A 139 -9.97 1.94 -8.04
CA TRP A 139 -10.36 3.33 -7.85
C TRP A 139 -11.42 3.80 -8.85
N ASN A 140 -12.04 4.92 -8.52
CA ASN A 140 -12.94 5.67 -9.39
C ASN A 140 -12.70 7.15 -9.22
N MET A 141 -13.06 7.92 -10.24
CA MET A 141 -13.08 9.38 -10.11
C MET A 141 -14.08 9.79 -9.03
N ASP A 142 -13.70 10.79 -8.23
CA ASP A 142 -14.57 11.33 -7.18
C ASP A 142 -15.25 12.59 -7.68
N LYS A 143 -16.35 12.38 -8.40
CA LYS A 143 -17.17 13.44 -9.00
C LYS A 143 -18.53 13.51 -8.33
#